data_e9c92505dcc957d3daee62ade2c6fc67
#
_entry.id   e9c92505dcc957d3daee62ade2c6fc67
#
_cell.length_a   1.000
_cell.length_b   1.000
_cell.length_c   1.000
_cell.angle_alpha   90.00
_cell.angle_beta   90.00
_cell.angle_gamma   90.00
#
_symmetry.space_group_name_H-M   'P 1'
#
loop_
_entity.id
_entity.type
_entity.pdbx_description
1 polymer ?
#
loop_
_entity_poly.entity_id
_entity_poly.type
_entity_poly.pdbx_seq_one_letter_code
_entity_poly.pdbx_strand_id
1 'polypeptide(L)'
;VKIVYNVIHVIVIVTEKSGIVKGEVNGMYLKKKKVLIDGTERILYITDHKDTAEQLRAAGEAVLIYLHADNRDQDFSGYLFAVEDPEDLEPEYVERVYRRLKGLPWNILETASCLVRETTPEDVDVFYRIYSNPAITRYMETLYPEVEQEKQYVREYIEKVYTFYGFGVWTVVERESGAVIGRAGISYREGFEEPELGFIIGVPWQGKGYAYEVCEAILGYASAALGFTRIQALVETENLPSLRLCRKLGFDYDSKIALREREYYRLIITELPPWRRELL
;
A
#
# COMPACT_ATOMS: atom_id res chain seq x y z
N VAL A 1 -4.45 -6.04 16.70
CA VAL A 1 -5.40 -5.22 15.92
C VAL A 1 -6.13 -6.15 14.96
N LYS A 2 -7.43 -6.36 15.16
CA LYS A 2 -8.26 -7.11 14.20
C LYS A 2 -8.89 -6.11 13.24
N ILE A 3 -8.54 -6.20 11.95
CA ILE A 3 -9.22 -5.44 10.90
C ILE A 3 -10.52 -6.20 10.60
N VAL A 4 -11.67 -5.61 10.93
CA VAL A 4 -12.98 -6.16 10.58
C VAL A 4 -13.49 -5.41 9.36
N TYR A 5 -13.56 -6.12 8.23
CA TYR A 5 -14.17 -5.59 7.00
C TYR A 5 -15.69 -5.66 7.12
N ASN A 6 -16.36 -4.54 7.00
CA ASN A 6 -17.81 -4.52 6.85
C ASN A 6 -18.18 -3.99 5.47
N VAL A 7 -19.22 -4.56 4.86
CA VAL A 7 -19.66 -4.44 3.46
C VAL A 7 -20.12 -3.03 3.03
N ILE A 8 -19.94 -2.03 3.85
CA ILE A 8 -20.25 -0.62 3.56
C ILE A 8 -18.97 0.18 3.81
N HIS A 9 -18.18 0.41 2.80
CA HIS A 9 -17.13 1.44 2.57
C HIS A 9 -16.48 2.19 3.76
N VAL A 10 -16.53 1.65 4.97
CA VAL A 10 -15.90 2.22 6.17
C VAL A 10 -15.01 1.14 6.80
N ILE A 11 -13.72 1.39 6.87
CA ILE A 11 -12.79 0.52 7.60
C ILE A 11 -12.91 0.85 9.09
N VAL A 12 -13.61 0.00 9.85
CA VAL A 12 -13.68 0.10 11.30
C VAL A 12 -12.56 -0.73 11.91
N ILE A 13 -11.69 -0.10 12.67
CA ILE A 13 -10.64 -0.81 13.42
C ILE A 13 -11.09 -0.95 14.86
N VAL A 14 -11.31 -2.19 15.28
CA VAL A 14 -11.66 -2.55 16.66
C VAL A 14 -10.38 -2.82 17.43
N THR A 15 -10.08 -1.98 18.43
CA THR A 15 -9.05 -2.27 19.44
C THR A 15 -9.72 -2.85 20.69
N GLU A 16 -9.35 -4.09 21.05
CA GLU A 16 -9.80 -4.64 22.35
C GLU A 16 -8.94 -4.06 23.47
N LYS A 17 -9.40 -3.00 24.14
CA LYS A 17 -9.16 -2.74 25.57
C LYS A 17 -9.89 -1.49 26.05
N SER A 18 -10.44 -1.62 27.24
CA SER A 18 -11.29 -0.70 27.97
C SER A 18 -10.56 0.45 28.66
N GLY A 19 -11.19 1.62 28.70
CA GLY A 19 -10.84 2.71 29.59
C GLY A 19 -11.20 4.10 29.05
N ILE A 20 -12.45 4.49 29.21
CA ILE A 20 -12.95 5.79 28.72
C ILE A 20 -12.54 6.91 29.67
N VAL A 21 -11.82 7.91 29.17
CA VAL A 21 -11.74 9.25 29.79
C VAL A 21 -12.32 10.26 28.81
N LYS A 22 -13.49 10.80 29.14
CA LYS A 22 -14.24 11.75 28.33
C LYS A 22 -13.68 13.16 28.47
N GLY A 23 -13.32 13.80 27.34
CA GLY A 23 -13.22 15.24 27.21
C GLY A 23 -14.46 15.76 26.48
N GLU A 24 -15.53 16.08 27.20
CA GLU A 24 -16.78 16.60 26.62
C GLU A 24 -16.81 18.12 26.59
N VAL A 25 -17.10 18.70 25.41
CA VAL A 25 -17.69 20.03 25.30
C VAL A 25 -19.08 19.84 24.69
N ASN A 26 -20.13 20.07 25.45
CA ASN A 26 -21.56 19.93 25.05
C ASN A 26 -21.98 18.51 24.57
N GLY A 27 -21.47 17.43 25.14
CA GLY A 27 -21.84 16.08 24.75
C GLY A 27 -21.24 15.60 23.41
N MET A 28 -20.38 16.38 22.80
CA MET A 28 -19.71 16.09 21.54
C MET A 28 -18.22 15.75 21.78
N TYR A 29 -17.73 14.71 21.14
CA TYR A 29 -16.30 14.39 21.15
C TYR A 29 -15.58 15.12 20.03
N LEU A 30 -14.56 15.90 20.37
CA LEU A 30 -13.65 16.53 19.42
C LEU A 30 -12.23 16.49 19.96
N LYS A 31 -11.34 15.79 19.27
CA LYS A 31 -9.92 15.66 19.61
C LYS A 31 -9.04 16.04 18.46
N LYS A 32 -7.88 16.63 18.76
CA LYS A 32 -6.81 16.94 17.81
C LYS A 32 -5.64 16.01 18.08
N LYS A 33 -5.31 15.16 17.12
CA LYS A 33 -4.07 14.34 17.15
C LYS A 33 -3.01 15.00 16.29
N LYS A 34 -1.85 15.27 16.88
CA LYS A 34 -0.69 15.73 16.12
C LYS A 34 -0.05 14.55 15.39
N VAL A 35 0.33 14.77 14.15
CA VAL A 35 1.02 13.80 13.30
C VAL A 35 2.19 14.50 12.60
N LEU A 36 3.32 13.84 12.51
CA LEU A 36 4.48 14.35 11.79
C LEU A 36 4.47 13.79 10.36
N ILE A 37 4.33 14.67 9.38
CA ILE A 37 4.32 14.31 7.95
C ILE A 37 5.52 14.98 7.29
N ASP A 38 6.46 14.19 6.83
CA ASP A 38 7.67 14.65 6.13
C ASP A 38 8.37 15.80 6.90
N GLY A 39 8.53 15.61 8.23
CA GLY A 39 9.15 16.59 9.13
C GLY A 39 8.25 17.77 9.53
N THR A 40 7.01 17.85 9.06
CA THR A 40 6.07 18.94 9.36
C THR A 40 4.93 18.44 10.26
N GLU A 41 4.69 19.14 11.38
CA GLU A 41 3.55 18.85 12.24
C GLU A 41 2.23 19.19 11.54
N ARG A 42 1.29 18.23 11.54
CA ARG A 42 -0.05 18.32 11.00
C ARG A 42 -1.07 17.91 12.06
N ILE A 43 -2.36 18.16 11.79
CA ILE A 43 -3.45 17.83 12.71
C ILE A 43 -4.42 16.86 12.03
N LEU A 44 -4.70 15.73 12.67
CA LEU A 44 -5.83 14.86 12.41
C LEU A 44 -6.93 15.19 13.44
N TYR A 45 -8.09 15.55 12.97
CA TYR A 45 -9.26 15.76 13.83
C TYR A 45 -10.03 14.46 13.99
N ILE A 46 -10.50 14.19 15.20
CA ILE A 46 -11.32 13.02 15.52
C ILE A 46 -12.61 13.55 16.14
N THR A 47 -13.77 13.19 15.58
CA THR A 47 -15.07 13.64 16.08
C THR A 47 -16.14 12.57 15.91
N ASP A 48 -17.14 12.58 16.80
CA ASP A 48 -18.31 11.72 16.80
C ASP A 48 -19.56 12.43 16.23
N HIS A 49 -19.41 13.68 15.78
CA HIS A 49 -20.53 14.52 15.36
C HIS A 49 -20.45 14.87 13.88
N LYS A 50 -21.52 14.54 13.13
CA LYS A 50 -21.58 14.70 11.68
C LYS A 50 -21.35 16.14 11.20
N ASP A 51 -22.09 17.12 11.78
CA ASP A 51 -21.98 18.52 11.32
C ASP A 51 -20.57 19.08 11.55
N THR A 52 -19.92 18.69 12.66
CA THR A 52 -18.54 19.07 12.95
C THR A 52 -17.58 18.44 11.94
N ALA A 53 -17.78 17.17 11.62
CA ALA A 53 -16.97 16.48 10.62
C ALA A 53 -17.12 17.13 9.23
N GLU A 54 -18.32 17.49 8.83
CA GLU A 54 -18.60 18.20 7.56
C GLU A 54 -17.94 19.58 7.50
N GLN A 55 -18.02 20.36 8.58
CA GLN A 55 -17.38 21.68 8.66
C GLN A 55 -15.85 21.57 8.55
N LEU A 56 -15.24 20.63 9.27
CA LEU A 56 -13.80 20.38 9.21
C LEU A 56 -13.37 19.92 7.82
N ARG A 57 -14.12 19.00 7.20
CA ARG A 57 -13.83 18.53 5.84
C ARG A 57 -13.98 19.66 4.82
N ALA A 58 -15.00 20.51 4.94
CA ALA A 58 -15.19 21.67 4.09
C ALA A 58 -14.06 22.71 4.23
N ALA A 59 -13.47 22.80 5.44
CA ALA A 59 -12.26 23.60 5.68
C ALA A 59 -10.97 22.93 5.17
N GLY A 60 -11.07 21.74 4.54
CA GLY A 60 -9.93 21.00 4.02
C GLY A 60 -9.12 20.26 5.10
N GLU A 61 -9.68 20.02 6.29
CA GLU A 61 -9.00 19.31 7.36
C GLU A 61 -9.08 17.78 7.17
N ALA A 62 -8.14 17.04 7.77
CA ALA A 62 -8.19 15.59 7.84
C ALA A 62 -9.08 15.18 9.01
N VAL A 63 -10.12 14.37 8.75
CA VAL A 63 -11.14 14.01 9.74
C VAL A 63 -11.28 12.49 9.82
N LEU A 64 -11.13 11.96 11.03
CA LEU A 64 -11.40 10.59 11.42
C LEU A 64 -12.68 10.55 12.26
N ILE A 65 -13.59 9.63 11.95
CA ILE A 65 -14.85 9.50 12.68
C ILE A 65 -14.66 8.60 13.90
N TYR A 66 -15.16 9.05 15.06
CA TYR A 66 -15.33 8.21 16.23
C TYR A 66 -16.74 7.64 16.24
N LEU A 67 -16.86 6.31 16.14
CA LEU A 67 -18.14 5.58 16.17
C LEU A 67 -18.34 4.95 17.54
N HIS A 68 -19.53 5.18 18.13
CA HIS A 68 -19.96 4.55 19.36
C HIS A 68 -21.48 4.29 19.33
N ALA A 69 -22.04 3.70 20.40
CA ALA A 69 -23.43 3.26 20.40
C ALA A 69 -24.43 4.42 20.17
N ASP A 70 -24.10 5.61 20.71
CA ASP A 70 -25.02 6.74 20.74
C ASP A 70 -24.98 7.63 19.48
N ASN A 71 -24.12 7.32 18.45
CA ASN A 71 -24.04 8.08 17.21
C ASN A 71 -24.20 7.24 15.94
N ARG A 72 -24.65 6.00 16.07
CA ARG A 72 -24.85 5.08 14.93
C ARG A 72 -26.04 5.45 14.06
N ASP A 73 -26.90 6.35 14.52
CA ASP A 73 -28.01 6.94 13.78
C ASP A 73 -27.56 8.05 12.82
N GLN A 74 -26.35 8.60 13.01
CA GLN A 74 -25.77 9.60 12.10
C GLN A 74 -25.21 8.91 10.85
N ASP A 75 -25.42 9.56 9.69
CA ASP A 75 -24.90 9.07 8.42
C ASP A 75 -23.45 9.55 8.20
N PHE A 76 -22.48 8.65 8.38
CA PHE A 76 -21.07 8.85 8.10
C PHE A 76 -20.59 8.13 6.83
N SER A 77 -21.49 7.72 5.93
CA SER A 77 -21.14 6.95 4.73
C SER A 77 -20.16 7.64 3.77
N GLY A 78 -20.00 8.95 3.87
CA GLY A 78 -19.02 9.72 3.09
C GLY A 78 -17.61 9.80 3.70
N TYR A 79 -17.34 9.10 4.81
CA TYR A 79 -16.03 9.11 5.48
C TYR A 79 -15.33 7.77 5.31
N LEU A 80 -14.06 7.81 4.89
CA LEU A 80 -13.26 6.61 4.58
C LEU A 80 -12.79 5.86 5.83
N PHE A 81 -12.64 6.56 6.96
CA PHE A 81 -12.07 5.99 8.17
C PHE A 81 -12.91 6.32 9.39
N ALA A 82 -13.12 5.30 10.21
CA ALA A 82 -13.75 5.43 11.52
C ALA A 82 -13.05 4.51 12.53
N VAL A 83 -13.13 4.87 13.81
CA VAL A 83 -12.59 4.10 14.93
C VAL A 83 -13.63 4.01 16.05
N GLU A 84 -13.60 2.91 16.81
CA GLU A 84 -14.43 2.72 18.02
C GLU A 84 -13.66 3.08 19.30
N ASP A 85 -12.32 3.18 19.24
CA ASP A 85 -11.47 3.66 20.33
C ASP A 85 -10.48 4.73 19.83
N PRO A 86 -10.79 6.03 20.03
CA PRO A 86 -9.94 7.12 19.54
C PRO A 86 -8.76 7.44 20.47
N GLU A 87 -8.70 6.84 21.68
CA GLU A 87 -7.66 7.15 22.65
C GLU A 87 -6.37 6.38 22.39
N ASP A 88 -6.48 5.10 22.02
CA ASP A 88 -5.35 4.18 21.84
C ASP A 88 -4.99 3.97 20.35
N LEU A 89 -4.77 5.09 19.63
CA LEU A 89 -4.37 5.04 18.23
C LEU A 89 -2.85 5.09 18.12
N GLU A 90 -2.29 4.04 17.53
CA GLU A 90 -0.87 3.96 17.21
C GLU A 90 -0.43 5.13 16.30
N PRO A 91 0.74 5.74 16.54
CA PRO A 91 1.22 6.87 15.72
C PRO A 91 1.29 6.55 14.22
N GLU A 92 1.73 5.34 13.87
CA GLU A 92 1.79 4.87 12.48
C GLU A 92 0.39 4.82 11.83
N TYR A 93 -0.62 4.37 12.56
CA TYR A 93 -2.00 4.38 12.07
C TYR A 93 -2.50 5.81 11.82
N VAL A 94 -2.24 6.73 12.76
CA VAL A 94 -2.63 8.15 12.65
C VAL A 94 -1.98 8.79 11.43
N GLU A 95 -0.69 8.51 11.18
CA GLU A 95 0.03 8.97 10.00
C GLU A 95 -0.60 8.45 8.71
N ARG A 96 -0.86 7.15 8.63
CA ARG A 96 -1.46 6.51 7.47
C ARG A 96 -2.84 7.07 7.16
N VAL A 97 -3.71 7.22 8.16
CA VAL A 97 -5.04 7.82 7.99
C VAL A 97 -4.91 9.26 7.48
N TYR A 98 -4.02 10.06 8.09
CA TYR A 98 -3.79 11.43 7.65
C TYR A 98 -3.34 11.48 6.18
N ARG A 99 -2.31 10.72 5.81
CA ARG A 99 -1.80 10.65 4.44
C ARG A 99 -2.92 10.29 3.46
N ARG A 100 -3.71 9.27 3.75
CA ARG A 100 -4.81 8.81 2.89
C ARG A 100 -5.87 9.89 2.72
N LEU A 101 -6.29 10.56 3.81
CA LEU A 101 -7.28 11.64 3.78
C LEU A 101 -6.79 12.88 3.01
N LYS A 102 -5.47 13.05 2.90
CA LYS A 102 -4.84 14.17 2.18
C LYS A 102 -4.33 13.79 0.79
N GLY A 103 -4.59 12.57 0.33
CA GLY A 103 -4.09 12.09 -0.97
C GLY A 103 -2.57 11.96 -1.05
N LEU A 104 -1.89 11.84 0.10
CA LEU A 104 -0.45 11.64 0.17
C LEU A 104 -0.13 10.14 0.13
N PRO A 105 0.95 9.72 -0.56
CA PRO A 105 1.35 8.33 -0.60
C PRO A 105 1.88 7.86 0.76
N TRP A 106 1.64 6.57 1.08
CA TRP A 106 2.28 5.95 2.23
C TRP A 106 3.69 5.51 1.90
N ASN A 107 4.61 5.72 2.83
CA ASN A 107 5.87 5.01 2.86
C ASN A 107 5.59 3.60 3.40
N ILE A 108 5.83 2.58 2.59
CA ILE A 108 5.55 1.18 2.94
C ILE A 108 6.71 0.60 3.72
N LEU A 109 7.92 0.73 3.17
CA LEU A 109 9.16 0.27 3.78
C LEU A 109 10.37 1.01 3.19
N GLU A 110 11.45 1.02 3.97
CA GLU A 110 12.75 1.46 3.52
C GLU A 110 13.74 0.31 3.57
N THR A 111 14.70 0.36 2.67
CA THR A 111 15.85 -0.54 2.63
C THR A 111 17.13 0.30 2.72
N ALA A 112 18.29 -0.33 2.68
CA ALA A 112 19.56 0.41 2.67
C ALA A 112 19.63 1.41 1.49
N SER A 113 19.11 1.01 0.33
CA SER A 113 19.26 1.77 -0.93
C SER A 113 17.95 2.33 -1.48
N CYS A 114 16.79 1.85 -1.03
CA CYS A 114 15.50 2.21 -1.62
C CYS A 114 14.46 2.61 -0.57
N LEU A 115 13.56 3.49 -0.99
CA LEU A 115 12.26 3.73 -0.38
C LEU A 115 11.20 3.07 -1.28
N VAL A 116 10.32 2.26 -0.69
CA VAL A 116 9.13 1.72 -1.35
C VAL A 116 7.92 2.45 -0.80
N ARG A 117 7.20 3.13 -1.67
CA ARG A 117 6.01 3.92 -1.31
C ARG A 117 4.85 3.67 -2.27
N GLU A 118 3.65 4.04 -1.87
CA GLU A 118 2.52 4.02 -2.78
C GLU A 118 2.79 4.84 -4.04
N THR A 119 2.27 4.35 -5.15
CA THR A 119 2.36 5.03 -6.45
C THR A 119 1.47 6.27 -6.45
N THR A 120 1.94 7.33 -7.08
CA THR A 120 1.15 8.55 -7.33
C THR A 120 0.95 8.77 -8.82
N PRO A 121 -0.04 9.57 -9.26
CA PRO A 121 -0.21 9.90 -10.68
C PRO A 121 1.02 10.58 -11.31
N GLU A 122 1.82 11.28 -10.51
CA GLU A 122 3.05 11.95 -10.97
C GLU A 122 4.16 10.96 -11.36
N ASP A 123 4.14 9.75 -10.80
CA ASP A 123 5.10 8.69 -11.14
C ASP A 123 4.91 8.16 -12.56
N VAL A 124 3.72 8.32 -13.12
CA VAL A 124 3.33 7.78 -14.43
C VAL A 124 4.28 8.23 -15.53
N ASP A 125 4.69 9.49 -15.54
CA ASP A 125 5.61 10.01 -16.55
C ASP A 125 7.00 9.30 -16.51
N VAL A 126 7.43 8.88 -15.31
CA VAL A 126 8.65 8.08 -15.13
C VAL A 126 8.42 6.65 -15.60
N PHE A 127 7.25 6.07 -15.30
CA PHE A 127 6.92 4.72 -15.76
C PHE A 127 6.92 4.63 -17.29
N TYR A 128 6.40 5.62 -18.02
CA TYR A 128 6.50 5.63 -19.48
C TYR A 128 7.96 5.58 -19.96
N ARG A 129 8.87 6.32 -19.31
CA ARG A 129 10.30 6.25 -19.64
C ARG A 129 10.91 4.88 -19.37
N ILE A 130 10.54 4.22 -18.27
CA ILE A 130 10.99 2.87 -17.94
C ILE A 130 10.44 1.86 -18.95
N TYR A 131 9.15 1.92 -19.24
CA TYR A 131 8.45 0.99 -20.14
C TYR A 131 8.73 1.25 -21.63
N SER A 132 9.29 2.41 -22.01
CA SER A 132 9.73 2.65 -23.39
C SER A 132 10.89 1.76 -23.81
N ASN A 133 11.59 1.14 -22.83
CA ASN A 133 12.71 0.25 -23.14
C ASN A 133 12.20 -1.16 -23.51
N PRO A 134 12.50 -1.69 -24.72
CA PRO A 134 12.04 -3.01 -25.17
C PRO A 134 12.48 -4.17 -24.26
N ALA A 135 13.59 -4.01 -23.52
CA ALA A 135 14.04 -5.02 -22.57
C ALA A 135 13.06 -5.19 -21.38
N ILE A 136 12.28 -4.16 -21.07
CA ILE A 136 11.23 -4.19 -20.05
C ILE A 136 9.94 -4.80 -20.61
N THR A 137 9.44 -4.25 -21.72
CA THR A 137 8.14 -4.62 -22.28
C THR A 137 8.11 -5.97 -22.97
N ARG A 138 9.28 -6.59 -23.22
CA ARG A 138 9.37 -7.95 -23.75
C ARG A 138 8.59 -8.96 -22.89
N TYR A 139 8.61 -8.82 -21.56
CA TYR A 139 8.05 -9.78 -20.60
C TYR A 139 6.92 -9.20 -19.75
N MET A 140 6.50 -7.97 -20.01
CA MET A 140 5.50 -7.27 -19.21
C MET A 140 4.37 -6.76 -20.07
N GLU A 141 3.19 -6.62 -19.47
CA GLU A 141 2.11 -5.86 -20.10
C GLU A 141 2.52 -4.40 -20.23
N THR A 142 2.11 -3.76 -21.33
CA THR A 142 2.37 -2.34 -21.58
C THR A 142 1.43 -1.47 -20.73
N LEU A 143 1.82 -0.21 -20.51
CA LEU A 143 0.93 0.81 -19.97
C LEU A 143 -0.16 1.17 -20.98
N TYR A 144 -1.22 1.84 -20.55
CA TYR A 144 -2.21 2.39 -21.45
C TYR A 144 -1.53 3.30 -22.50
N PRO A 145 -2.02 3.38 -23.74
CA PRO A 145 -1.40 4.23 -24.76
C PRO A 145 -1.39 5.71 -24.38
N GLU A 146 -2.43 6.18 -23.70
CA GLU A 146 -2.60 7.58 -23.34
C GLU A 146 -2.19 7.82 -21.87
N VAL A 147 -1.31 8.79 -21.65
CA VAL A 147 -0.77 9.13 -20.31
C VAL A 147 -1.88 9.45 -19.32
N GLU A 148 -2.89 10.21 -19.72
CA GLU A 148 -4.00 10.57 -18.84
C GLU A 148 -4.87 9.36 -18.46
N GLN A 149 -4.98 8.37 -19.34
CA GLN A 149 -5.68 7.12 -19.03
C GLN A 149 -4.91 6.32 -17.98
N GLU A 150 -3.58 6.24 -18.08
CA GLU A 150 -2.75 5.60 -17.07
C GLU A 150 -2.82 6.35 -15.72
N LYS A 151 -2.76 7.69 -15.73
CA LYS A 151 -2.95 8.50 -14.53
C LYS A 151 -4.32 8.28 -13.88
N GLN A 152 -5.37 8.15 -14.69
CA GLN A 152 -6.70 7.83 -14.18
C GLN A 152 -6.74 6.42 -13.57
N TYR A 153 -6.13 5.43 -14.22
CA TYR A 153 -5.99 4.09 -13.66
C TYR A 153 -5.25 4.10 -12.32
N VAL A 154 -4.17 4.88 -12.19
CA VAL A 154 -3.44 5.02 -10.91
C VAL A 154 -4.32 5.64 -9.83
N ARG A 155 -5.12 6.69 -10.13
CA ARG A 155 -6.08 7.26 -9.16
C ARG A 155 -7.09 6.21 -8.68
N GLU A 156 -7.66 5.43 -9.59
CA GLU A 156 -8.57 4.35 -9.26
C GLU A 156 -7.88 3.23 -8.47
N TYR A 157 -6.63 2.93 -8.79
CA TYR A 157 -5.83 1.95 -8.06
C TYR A 157 -5.60 2.37 -6.60
N ILE A 158 -5.28 3.64 -6.37
CA ILE A 158 -5.13 4.21 -5.03
C ILE A 158 -6.44 4.09 -4.24
N GLU A 159 -7.55 4.49 -4.87
CA GLU A 159 -8.87 4.49 -4.23
C GLU A 159 -9.38 3.07 -3.94
N LYS A 160 -9.27 2.15 -4.92
CA LYS A 160 -9.89 0.83 -4.86
C LYS A 160 -8.97 -0.24 -4.31
N VAL A 161 -7.66 -0.19 -4.61
CA VAL A 161 -6.71 -1.25 -4.23
C VAL A 161 -6.01 -0.92 -2.92
N TYR A 162 -5.28 0.19 -2.85
CA TYR A 162 -4.58 0.54 -1.62
C TYR A 162 -5.53 0.79 -0.44
N THR A 163 -6.67 1.44 -0.69
CA THR A 163 -7.65 1.72 0.37
C THR A 163 -8.34 0.46 0.85
N PHE A 164 -8.63 -0.49 -0.04
CA PHE A 164 -9.36 -1.71 0.30
C PHE A 164 -8.44 -2.81 0.87
N TYR A 165 -7.32 -3.10 0.16
CA TYR A 165 -6.42 -4.19 0.56
C TYR A 165 -5.33 -3.76 1.54
N GLY A 166 -4.97 -2.47 1.57
CA GLY A 166 -3.81 -1.97 2.33
C GLY A 166 -2.46 -2.32 1.71
N PHE A 167 -2.44 -2.99 0.56
CA PHE A 167 -1.23 -3.36 -0.17
C PHE A 167 -1.49 -3.36 -1.68
N GLY A 168 -0.43 -3.45 -2.47
CA GLY A 168 -0.48 -3.46 -3.93
C GLY A 168 0.92 -3.41 -4.55
N VAL A 169 0.99 -2.96 -5.81
CA VAL A 169 2.25 -2.70 -6.49
C VAL A 169 2.65 -1.25 -6.24
N TRP A 170 3.82 -1.05 -5.65
CA TRP A 170 4.33 0.23 -5.17
C TRP A 170 5.42 0.79 -6.05
N THR A 171 5.68 2.09 -5.93
CA THR A 171 6.82 2.79 -6.55
C THR A 171 8.08 2.55 -5.74
N VAL A 172 9.17 2.22 -6.44
CA VAL A 172 10.52 2.07 -5.87
C VAL A 172 11.33 3.32 -6.19
N VAL A 173 11.84 3.97 -5.15
CA VAL A 173 12.65 5.19 -5.22
C VAL A 173 14.05 4.90 -4.72
N GLU A 174 15.08 5.26 -5.47
CA GLU A 174 16.47 5.21 -5.01
C GLU A 174 16.72 6.33 -3.98
N ARG A 175 17.20 5.99 -2.80
CA ARG A 175 17.31 6.96 -1.69
C ARG A 175 18.37 8.03 -1.95
N GLU A 176 19.47 7.68 -2.58
CA GLU A 176 20.59 8.61 -2.82
C GLU A 176 20.19 9.74 -3.78
N SER A 177 19.52 9.42 -4.87
CA SER A 177 19.14 10.40 -5.90
C SER A 177 17.71 10.92 -5.79
N GLY A 178 16.84 10.23 -5.03
CA GLY A 178 15.39 10.46 -5.04
C GLY A 178 14.69 10.03 -6.33
N ALA A 179 15.39 9.33 -7.23
CA ALA A 179 14.84 8.92 -8.51
C ALA A 179 13.86 7.73 -8.36
N VAL A 180 12.74 7.79 -9.04
CA VAL A 180 11.88 6.63 -9.26
C VAL A 180 12.60 5.66 -10.21
N ILE A 181 12.89 4.44 -9.72
CA ILE A 181 13.69 3.45 -10.45
C ILE A 181 12.90 2.23 -10.90
N GLY A 182 11.66 2.08 -10.43
CA GLY A 182 10.85 0.93 -10.76
C GLY A 182 9.56 0.83 -9.96
N ARG A 183 8.99 -0.36 -10.04
CA ARG A 183 7.79 -0.76 -9.27
C ARG A 183 8.00 -2.17 -8.72
N ALA A 184 7.53 -2.40 -7.49
CA ALA A 184 7.50 -3.74 -6.90
C ALA A 184 6.38 -3.84 -5.87
N GLY A 185 5.84 -5.02 -5.65
CA GLY A 185 4.77 -5.19 -4.66
C GLY A 185 4.10 -6.54 -4.71
N ILE A 186 3.05 -6.66 -3.92
CA ILE A 186 2.21 -7.85 -3.82
C ILE A 186 0.82 -7.48 -4.36
N SER A 187 0.25 -8.33 -5.20
CA SER A 187 -1.11 -8.14 -5.71
C SER A 187 -1.80 -9.49 -5.91
N TYR A 188 -3.13 -9.51 -5.86
CA TYR A 188 -3.88 -10.68 -6.31
C TYR A 188 -3.99 -10.68 -7.83
N ARG A 189 -3.85 -11.86 -8.42
CA ARG A 189 -4.13 -12.10 -9.83
C ARG A 189 -5.38 -12.95 -9.95
N GLU A 190 -6.29 -12.56 -10.82
CA GLU A 190 -7.50 -13.32 -11.11
C GLU A 190 -7.17 -14.77 -11.50
N GLY A 191 -7.88 -15.73 -10.91
CA GLY A 191 -7.69 -17.15 -11.12
C GLY A 191 -6.64 -17.82 -10.23
N PHE A 192 -6.03 -17.09 -9.28
CA PHE A 192 -5.08 -17.63 -8.33
C PHE A 192 -5.47 -17.26 -6.88
N GLU A 193 -5.24 -18.19 -5.96
CA GLU A 193 -5.49 -17.99 -4.53
C GLU A 193 -4.33 -17.25 -3.84
N GLU A 194 -3.08 -17.58 -4.22
CA GLU A 194 -1.91 -16.96 -3.65
C GLU A 194 -1.68 -15.55 -4.20
N PRO A 195 -1.31 -14.57 -3.36
CA PRO A 195 -0.85 -13.28 -3.82
C PRO A 195 0.43 -13.42 -4.63
N GLU A 196 0.61 -12.54 -5.61
CA GLU A 196 1.74 -12.54 -6.55
C GLU A 196 2.73 -11.44 -6.23
N LEU A 197 4.02 -11.79 -6.12
CA LEU A 197 5.12 -10.83 -6.13
C LEU A 197 5.38 -10.37 -7.57
N GLY A 198 5.22 -9.08 -7.83
CA GLY A 198 5.58 -8.41 -9.08
C GLY A 198 6.70 -7.40 -8.88
N PHE A 199 7.61 -7.27 -9.86
CA PHE A 199 8.67 -6.27 -9.81
C PHE A 199 9.17 -5.88 -11.20
N ILE A 200 9.56 -4.62 -11.34
CA ILE A 200 10.24 -4.04 -12.49
C ILE A 200 11.26 -3.03 -11.98
N ILE A 201 12.49 -3.13 -12.45
CA ILE A 201 13.54 -2.12 -12.23
C ILE A 201 13.99 -1.60 -13.59
N GLY A 202 14.04 -0.30 -13.75
CA GLY A 202 14.50 0.37 -14.97
C GLY A 202 15.92 -0.03 -15.35
N VAL A 203 16.17 -0.18 -16.65
CA VAL A 203 17.43 -0.73 -17.17
C VAL A 203 18.69 -0.06 -16.61
N PRO A 204 18.77 1.28 -16.40
CA PRO A 204 19.96 1.91 -15.81
C PRO A 204 20.29 1.47 -14.37
N TRP A 205 19.31 0.88 -13.67
CA TRP A 205 19.44 0.43 -12.28
C TRP A 205 19.50 -1.11 -12.13
N GLN A 206 19.36 -1.85 -13.24
CA GLN A 206 19.51 -3.30 -13.23
C GLN A 206 20.96 -3.74 -12.95
N GLY A 207 21.12 -4.95 -12.42
CA GLY A 207 22.44 -5.52 -12.11
C GLY A 207 23.12 -4.95 -10.86
N LYS A 208 22.50 -3.98 -10.17
CA LYS A 208 23.05 -3.32 -8.97
C LYS A 208 22.51 -3.86 -7.63
N GLY A 209 21.66 -4.89 -7.67
CA GLY A 209 21.11 -5.50 -6.46
C GLY A 209 19.73 -4.99 -6.02
N TYR A 210 19.27 -3.84 -6.51
CA TYR A 210 18.02 -3.19 -6.08
C TYR A 210 16.79 -4.13 -6.11
N ALA A 211 16.61 -4.90 -7.20
CA ALA A 211 15.47 -5.81 -7.30
C ALA A 211 15.47 -6.86 -6.19
N TYR A 212 16.64 -7.42 -5.85
CA TYR A 212 16.75 -8.40 -4.77
C TYR A 212 16.44 -7.78 -3.42
N GLU A 213 17.09 -6.65 -3.10
CA GLU A 213 16.94 -5.91 -1.85
C GLU A 213 15.49 -5.52 -1.58
N VAL A 214 14.82 -4.94 -2.59
CA VAL A 214 13.43 -4.51 -2.50
C VAL A 214 12.48 -5.69 -2.38
N CYS A 215 12.63 -6.74 -3.20
CA CYS A 215 11.74 -7.89 -3.17
C CYS A 215 11.89 -8.69 -1.86
N GLU A 216 13.12 -8.85 -1.34
CA GLU A 216 13.35 -9.49 -0.03
C GLU A 216 12.65 -8.73 1.10
N ALA A 217 12.76 -7.39 1.11
CA ALA A 217 12.09 -6.55 2.10
C ALA A 217 10.55 -6.61 1.96
N ILE A 218 10.01 -6.61 0.73
CA ILE A 218 8.58 -6.77 0.47
C ILE A 218 8.06 -8.12 0.95
N LEU A 219 8.79 -9.22 0.74
CA LEU A 219 8.42 -10.54 1.25
C LEU A 219 8.39 -10.59 2.77
N GLY A 220 9.37 -9.98 3.44
CA GLY A 220 9.38 -9.84 4.89
C GLY A 220 8.19 -9.01 5.41
N TYR A 221 7.88 -7.88 4.77
CA TYR A 221 6.71 -7.06 5.08
C TYR A 221 5.41 -7.85 4.87
N ALA A 222 5.31 -8.58 3.77
CA ALA A 222 4.14 -9.40 3.45
C ALA A 222 3.86 -10.47 4.52
N SER A 223 4.92 -11.10 5.07
CA SER A 223 4.78 -12.03 6.18
C SER A 223 4.38 -11.35 7.48
N ALA A 224 5.14 -10.33 7.89
CA ALA A 224 5.01 -9.76 9.24
C ALA A 224 3.83 -8.80 9.40
N ALA A 225 3.54 -7.98 8.36
CA ALA A 225 2.52 -6.95 8.42
C ALA A 225 1.19 -7.38 7.75
N LEU A 226 1.26 -8.21 6.70
CA LEU A 226 0.07 -8.65 5.97
C LEU A 226 -0.37 -10.08 6.33
N GLY A 227 0.47 -10.84 7.05
CA GLY A 227 0.16 -12.20 7.51
C GLY A 227 0.17 -13.27 6.41
N PHE A 228 0.79 -13.00 5.27
CA PHE A 228 0.92 -13.99 4.21
C PHE A 228 1.94 -15.06 4.59
N THR A 229 1.57 -16.32 4.31
CA THR A 229 2.44 -17.49 4.52
C THR A 229 2.89 -18.12 3.22
N ARG A 230 2.22 -17.79 2.11
CA ARG A 230 2.53 -18.26 0.76
C ARG A 230 2.42 -17.11 -0.22
N ILE A 231 3.38 -17.00 -1.11
CA ILE A 231 3.39 -15.99 -2.19
C ILE A 231 3.84 -16.70 -3.45
N GLN A 232 3.19 -16.37 -4.58
CA GLN A 232 3.60 -16.85 -5.88
C GLN A 232 4.36 -15.78 -6.67
N ALA A 233 5.08 -16.21 -7.69
CA ALA A 233 5.59 -15.37 -8.77
C ALA A 233 5.33 -16.08 -10.11
N LEU A 234 4.77 -15.36 -11.07
CA LEU A 234 4.55 -15.85 -12.43
C LEU A 234 5.61 -15.22 -13.34
N VAL A 235 6.51 -16.04 -13.84
CA VAL A 235 7.66 -15.58 -14.64
C VAL A 235 7.62 -16.26 -16.01
N GLU A 236 7.60 -15.47 -17.08
CA GLU A 236 7.69 -16.05 -18.42
C GLU A 236 8.91 -16.96 -18.54
N THR A 237 8.75 -18.10 -19.25
CA THR A 237 9.78 -19.15 -19.31
C THR A 237 11.10 -18.68 -19.90
N GLU A 238 11.09 -17.63 -20.74
CA GLU A 238 12.28 -17.03 -21.34
C GLU A 238 12.90 -15.90 -20.49
N ASN A 239 12.22 -15.44 -19.43
CA ASN A 239 12.71 -14.36 -18.57
C ASN A 239 13.72 -14.88 -17.53
N LEU A 240 14.88 -15.31 -18.03
CA LEU A 240 15.94 -15.88 -17.19
C LEU A 240 16.43 -14.95 -16.05
N PRO A 241 16.53 -13.61 -16.23
CA PRO A 241 16.89 -12.73 -15.12
C PRO A 241 15.92 -12.81 -13.96
N SER A 242 14.60 -12.72 -14.21
CA SER A 242 13.58 -12.82 -13.17
C SER A 242 13.52 -14.20 -12.53
N LEU A 243 13.71 -15.28 -13.31
CA LEU A 243 13.81 -16.65 -12.76
C LEU A 243 14.99 -16.80 -11.78
N ARG A 244 16.16 -16.24 -12.12
CA ARG A 244 17.32 -16.27 -11.22
C ARG A 244 17.06 -15.46 -9.95
N LEU A 245 16.39 -14.32 -10.06
CA LEU A 245 16.04 -13.50 -8.91
C LEU A 245 15.06 -14.23 -7.98
N CYS A 246 13.98 -14.79 -8.52
CA CYS A 246 13.01 -15.55 -7.72
C CYS A 246 13.67 -16.73 -7.00
N ARG A 247 14.53 -17.49 -7.67
CA ARG A 247 15.29 -18.57 -7.02
C ARG A 247 16.19 -18.07 -5.89
N LYS A 248 16.88 -16.94 -6.10
CA LYS A 248 17.72 -16.33 -5.06
C LYS A 248 16.90 -15.86 -3.86
N LEU A 249 15.64 -15.46 -4.07
CA LEU A 249 14.69 -15.07 -3.02
C LEU A 249 14.08 -16.28 -2.28
N GLY A 250 14.34 -17.51 -2.74
CA GLY A 250 13.83 -18.73 -2.12
C GLY A 250 12.53 -19.26 -2.73
N PHE A 251 12.16 -18.80 -3.91
CA PHE A 251 11.03 -19.39 -4.63
C PHE A 251 11.39 -20.72 -5.26
N ASP A 252 10.55 -21.74 -5.04
CA ASP A 252 10.63 -23.05 -5.66
C ASP A 252 9.69 -23.17 -6.85
N TYR A 253 10.05 -24.01 -7.81
CA TYR A 253 9.20 -24.33 -8.95
C TYR A 253 7.97 -25.12 -8.50
N ASP A 254 6.79 -24.68 -8.89
CA ASP A 254 5.52 -25.35 -8.66
C ASP A 254 5.02 -26.03 -9.95
N SER A 255 4.75 -25.22 -10.97
CA SER A 255 4.17 -25.71 -12.22
C SER A 255 4.52 -24.83 -13.42
N LYS A 256 4.22 -25.32 -14.61
CA LYS A 256 4.23 -24.56 -15.86
C LYS A 256 2.79 -24.32 -16.29
N ILE A 257 2.44 -23.07 -16.56
CA ILE A 257 1.08 -22.68 -16.92
C ILE A 257 1.09 -21.85 -18.21
N ALA A 258 -0.02 -21.89 -18.93
CA ALA A 258 -0.25 -21.00 -20.06
C ALA A 258 -1.27 -19.93 -19.67
N LEU A 259 -0.93 -18.68 -19.85
CA LEU A 259 -1.84 -17.55 -19.68
C LEU A 259 -1.90 -16.76 -20.97
N ARG A 260 -3.10 -16.66 -21.57
CA ARG A 260 -3.28 -16.13 -22.92
C ARG A 260 -2.38 -16.91 -23.90
N GLU A 261 -1.49 -16.24 -24.62
CA GLU A 261 -0.60 -16.87 -25.62
C GLU A 261 0.83 -17.08 -25.10
N ARG A 262 1.08 -16.93 -23.79
CA ARG A 262 2.42 -17.00 -23.19
C ARG A 262 2.51 -18.12 -22.15
N GLU A 263 3.71 -18.70 -22.02
CA GLU A 263 4.02 -19.72 -21.04
C GLU A 263 4.78 -19.13 -19.86
N TYR A 264 4.37 -19.51 -18.65
CA TYR A 264 4.95 -19.04 -17.40
C TYR A 264 5.37 -20.24 -16.53
N TYR A 265 6.45 -20.05 -15.81
CA TYR A 265 6.71 -20.83 -14.60
C TYR A 265 5.98 -20.16 -13.45
N ARG A 266 5.16 -20.94 -12.77
CA ARG A 266 4.62 -20.59 -11.46
C ARG A 266 5.63 -21.02 -10.42
N LEU A 267 6.06 -20.08 -9.62
CA LEU A 267 7.01 -20.27 -8.55
C LEU A 267 6.33 -19.93 -7.23
N ILE A 268 6.62 -20.67 -6.14
CA ILE A 268 5.99 -20.49 -4.83
C ILE A 268 7.09 -20.35 -3.77
N ILE A 269 6.88 -19.41 -2.84
CA ILE A 269 7.66 -19.32 -1.61
C ILE A 269 6.74 -19.54 -0.41
N THR A 270 7.19 -20.37 0.55
CA THR A 270 6.47 -20.69 1.79
C THR A 270 7.29 -20.38 3.05
N GLU A 271 8.58 -20.20 2.90
CA GLU A 271 9.49 -19.76 3.97
C GLU A 271 9.89 -18.31 3.69
N LEU A 272 9.03 -17.38 4.11
CA LEU A 272 9.25 -15.96 3.87
C LEU A 272 10.37 -15.41 4.75
N PRO A 273 11.21 -14.50 4.24
CA PRO A 273 12.29 -13.90 5.01
C PRO A 273 11.74 -13.12 6.21
N PRO A 274 12.49 -13.05 7.33
CA PRO A 274 12.07 -12.27 8.48
C PRO A 274 12.01 -10.78 8.15
N TRP A 275 11.00 -10.10 8.66
CA TRP A 275 10.91 -8.66 8.60
C TRP A 275 12.01 -8.00 9.46
N ARG A 276 12.90 -7.27 8.85
CA ARG A 276 13.95 -6.50 9.53
C ARG A 276 13.51 -5.03 9.62
N ARG A 277 12.80 -4.69 10.70
CA ARG A 277 12.34 -3.32 10.97
C ARG A 277 13.48 -2.33 11.30
N GLU A 278 14.69 -2.83 11.49
CA GLU A 278 15.87 -2.05 11.93
C GLU A 278 16.49 -1.15 10.86
N LEU A 279 15.87 -1.06 9.67
CA LEU A 279 16.32 -0.21 8.57
C LEU A 279 15.42 1.04 8.36
N LEU A 280 14.48 1.29 9.28
CA LEU A 280 13.64 2.49 9.29
C LEU A 280 14.25 3.59 10.15
#